data_d674f00b7b9514a431a0e6ca526f1490
#
_entry.id   d674f00b7b9514a431a0e6ca526f1490
#
_cell.length_a   1.000
_cell.length_b   1.000
_cell.length_c   1.000
_cell.angle_alpha   90.00
_cell.angle_beta   90.00
_cell.angle_gamma   90.00
#
_symmetry.space_group_name_H-M   'P 1'
#
loop_
_entity.id
_entity.type
_entity.pdbx_description
1 polymer ?
#
loop_
_entity_poly.entity_id
_entity_poly.type
_entity_poly.pdbx_seq_one_letter_code
_entity_poly.pdbx_strand_id
1 'polypeptide(L)'
;AYGFASAAQVYFGKKLNELTIGEAATIAGLPVAPSAYNPIVNPKRATMRKNYVLSRMHQLQYIDDITYENEINAPLMPVKHSVDLTKETPENEKTIHAEYAAEMARMLVYDIFREETYTRGLNVYTTIRDKDQVAAWEAVRKHLIAYDRKYRYRGPSGRIDISDEQTRDDTIRLALHKAKSSDNLEPAVVTELTDKTFKAVVLDGKELKTLDLDADSRKFAGKYLTNKVAKEKRLQPGSIIRVSRVKKGWTLSQIPEVQAGFISVNFDTGAVKS
;
A
#
# COMPACT_ATOMS: atom_id res chain seq x y z
N ALA A 1 7.32 -5.74 -7.88
CA ALA A 1 6.21 -6.00 -8.81
C ALA A 1 6.48 -7.33 -9.51
N TYR A 2 5.51 -8.20 -9.58
CA TYR A 2 5.59 -9.45 -10.33
C TYR A 2 4.77 -9.29 -11.64
N GLY A 3 5.47 -9.39 -12.78
CA GLY A 3 4.89 -9.23 -14.11
C GLY A 3 4.80 -7.79 -14.62
N PHE A 4 4.65 -7.68 -15.95
CA PHE A 4 4.67 -6.38 -16.64
C PHE A 4 3.46 -5.50 -16.32
N ALA A 5 2.28 -6.10 -16.10
CA ALA A 5 1.08 -5.36 -15.73
C ALA A 5 1.22 -4.68 -14.36
N SER A 6 1.73 -5.42 -13.36
CA SER A 6 2.04 -4.83 -12.05
C SER A 6 3.14 -3.79 -12.11
N ALA A 7 4.14 -3.96 -13.00
CA ALA A 7 5.18 -2.97 -13.21
C ALA A 7 4.63 -1.68 -13.84
N ALA A 8 3.73 -1.79 -14.82
CA ALA A 8 3.04 -0.65 -15.44
C ALA A 8 2.30 0.19 -14.38
N GLN A 9 1.57 -0.48 -13.52
CA GLN A 9 0.84 0.16 -12.44
C GLN A 9 1.78 0.81 -11.41
N VAL A 10 2.80 0.08 -10.94
CA VAL A 10 3.74 0.56 -9.91
C VAL A 10 4.56 1.74 -10.39
N TYR A 11 5.07 1.71 -11.62
CA TYR A 11 5.99 2.73 -12.11
C TYR A 11 5.31 3.89 -12.81
N PHE A 12 4.15 3.65 -13.45
CA PHE A 12 3.47 4.65 -14.28
C PHE A 12 2.01 4.91 -13.89
N GLY A 13 1.41 4.13 -12.99
CA GLY A 13 0.00 4.25 -12.61
C GLY A 13 -0.95 3.97 -13.77
N LYS A 14 -0.55 3.12 -14.74
CA LYS A 14 -1.28 2.86 -15.98
C LYS A 14 -1.52 1.37 -16.17
N LYS A 15 -2.58 1.05 -16.91
CA LYS A 15 -2.76 -0.30 -17.44
C LYS A 15 -1.73 -0.57 -18.55
N LEU A 16 -1.46 -1.84 -18.81
CA LEU A 16 -0.44 -2.24 -19.79
C LEU A 16 -0.69 -1.66 -21.20
N ASN A 17 -1.95 -1.58 -21.61
CA ASN A 17 -2.38 -1.04 -22.90
C ASN A 17 -2.43 0.51 -22.94
N GLU A 18 -2.19 1.18 -21.84
CA GLU A 18 -2.15 2.66 -21.73
C GLU A 18 -0.71 3.20 -21.71
N LEU A 19 0.27 2.31 -21.68
CA LEU A 19 1.68 2.71 -21.69
C LEU A 19 2.08 3.32 -23.02
N THR A 20 2.91 4.37 -22.97
CA THR A 20 3.64 4.81 -24.16
C THR A 20 4.72 3.79 -24.55
N ILE A 21 5.23 3.88 -25.76
CA ILE A 21 6.31 3.00 -26.23
C ILE A 21 7.56 3.16 -25.36
N GLY A 22 7.89 4.37 -24.90
CA GLY A 22 9.02 4.62 -24.01
C GLY A 22 8.81 4.06 -22.61
N GLU A 23 7.58 4.14 -22.07
CA GLU A 23 7.23 3.51 -20.80
C GLU A 23 7.31 1.98 -20.90
N ALA A 24 6.80 1.40 -21.97
CA ALA A 24 6.89 -0.03 -22.24
C ALA A 24 8.36 -0.48 -22.39
N ALA A 25 9.18 0.27 -23.12
CA ALA A 25 10.62 0.03 -23.26
C ALA A 25 11.36 0.10 -21.91
N THR A 26 10.94 1.00 -21.02
CA THR A 26 11.48 1.09 -19.65
C THR A 26 11.19 -0.17 -18.86
N ILE A 27 9.96 -0.64 -18.88
CA ILE A 27 9.55 -1.88 -18.17
C ILE A 27 10.26 -3.10 -18.76
N ALA A 28 10.36 -3.19 -20.08
CA ALA A 28 11.09 -4.27 -20.77
C ALA A 28 12.60 -4.28 -20.43
N GLY A 29 13.15 -3.14 -20.05
CA GLY A 29 14.54 -3.02 -19.62
C GLY A 29 14.82 -3.52 -18.20
N LEU A 30 13.80 -3.64 -17.34
CA LEU A 30 13.94 -3.98 -15.91
C LEU A 30 14.49 -5.39 -15.63
N PRO A 31 14.10 -6.45 -16.35
CA PRO A 31 14.53 -7.82 -16.01
C PRO A 31 16.05 -8.02 -15.93
N VAL A 32 16.82 -7.22 -16.66
CA VAL A 32 18.30 -7.31 -16.68
C VAL A 32 18.92 -6.97 -15.31
N ALA A 33 18.43 -5.92 -14.66
CA ALA A 33 18.87 -5.51 -13.32
C ALA A 33 17.78 -4.62 -12.66
N PRO A 34 16.74 -5.20 -12.06
CA PRO A 34 15.54 -4.48 -11.61
C PRO A 34 15.83 -3.33 -10.63
N SER A 35 16.76 -3.53 -9.71
CA SER A 35 17.13 -2.49 -8.74
C SER A 35 17.97 -1.37 -9.36
N ALA A 36 18.87 -1.70 -10.29
CA ALA A 36 19.76 -0.73 -10.94
C ALA A 36 19.03 0.16 -11.94
N TYR A 37 18.02 -0.38 -12.64
CA TYR A 37 17.21 0.32 -13.64
C TYR A 37 15.83 0.76 -13.15
N ASN A 38 15.63 0.77 -11.82
CA ASN A 38 14.39 1.24 -11.22
C ASN A 38 14.16 2.73 -11.57
N PRO A 39 13.06 3.08 -12.28
CA PRO A 39 12.85 4.43 -12.78
C PRO A 39 12.55 5.45 -11.69
N ILE A 40 12.09 5.02 -10.51
CA ILE A 40 11.84 5.88 -9.35
C ILE A 40 13.15 6.18 -8.60
N VAL A 41 13.97 5.15 -8.39
CA VAL A 41 15.20 5.24 -7.57
C VAL A 41 16.39 5.74 -8.40
N ASN A 42 16.52 5.26 -9.62
CA ASN A 42 17.66 5.53 -10.51
C ASN A 42 17.20 6.04 -11.90
N PRO A 43 16.54 7.21 -12.00
CA PRO A 43 15.94 7.67 -13.25
C PRO A 43 16.95 7.80 -14.40
N LYS A 44 18.19 8.23 -14.12
CA LYS A 44 19.25 8.34 -15.14
C LYS A 44 19.58 6.98 -15.76
N ARG A 45 19.79 5.96 -14.94
CA ARG A 45 20.08 4.60 -15.43
C ARG A 45 18.88 3.98 -16.13
N ALA A 46 17.67 4.23 -15.62
CA ALA A 46 16.44 3.79 -16.28
C ALA A 46 16.28 4.41 -17.67
N THR A 47 16.55 5.73 -17.81
CA THR A 47 16.54 6.41 -19.14
C THR A 47 17.58 5.82 -20.09
N MET A 48 18.80 5.57 -19.64
CA MET A 48 19.81 4.93 -20.47
C MET A 48 19.35 3.55 -20.97
N ARG A 49 18.72 2.77 -20.09
CA ARG A 49 18.22 1.45 -20.43
C ARG A 49 17.00 1.52 -21.37
N LYS A 50 16.06 2.46 -21.13
CA LYS A 50 14.95 2.78 -22.04
C LYS A 50 15.49 3.06 -23.46
N ASN A 51 16.47 3.94 -23.55
CA ASN A 51 17.04 4.35 -24.84
C ASN A 51 17.73 3.18 -25.56
N TYR A 52 18.40 2.30 -24.83
CA TYR A 52 18.94 1.07 -25.42
C TYR A 52 17.83 0.17 -25.98
N VAL A 53 16.73 -0.03 -25.25
CA VAL A 53 15.60 -0.86 -25.72
C VAL A 53 14.96 -0.23 -26.95
N LEU A 54 14.69 1.09 -26.92
CA LEU A 54 14.15 1.83 -28.08
C LEU A 54 15.05 1.72 -29.30
N SER A 55 16.38 1.85 -29.14
CA SER A 55 17.34 1.67 -30.23
C SER A 55 17.27 0.26 -30.83
N ARG A 56 17.09 -0.77 -30.00
CA ARG A 56 16.94 -2.15 -30.49
C ARG A 56 15.61 -2.36 -31.21
N MET A 57 14.50 -1.76 -30.70
CA MET A 57 13.20 -1.81 -31.37
C MET A 57 13.24 -1.14 -32.72
N HIS A 58 13.93 0.00 -32.85
CA HIS A 58 14.13 0.72 -34.11
C HIS A 58 14.97 -0.09 -35.07
N GLN A 59 16.14 -0.62 -34.66
CA GLN A 59 17.01 -1.46 -35.47
C GLN A 59 16.30 -2.71 -36.03
N LEU A 60 15.37 -3.26 -35.28
CA LEU A 60 14.57 -4.42 -35.66
C LEU A 60 13.27 -4.04 -36.38
N GLN A 61 13.09 -2.75 -36.70
CA GLN A 61 11.93 -2.21 -37.42
C GLN A 61 10.56 -2.44 -36.72
N TYR A 62 10.57 -2.55 -35.36
CA TYR A 62 9.34 -2.58 -34.57
C TYR A 62 8.73 -1.19 -34.41
N ILE A 63 9.53 -0.14 -34.52
CA ILE A 63 9.13 1.28 -34.49
C ILE A 63 9.82 2.02 -35.63
N ASP A 64 9.15 3.04 -36.16
CA ASP A 64 9.68 3.91 -37.20
C ASP A 64 10.59 5.02 -36.67
N ASP A 65 11.26 5.76 -37.57
CA ASP A 65 12.19 6.84 -37.26
C ASP A 65 11.52 7.92 -36.42
N ILE A 66 10.30 8.32 -36.76
CA ILE A 66 9.55 9.39 -36.11
C ILE A 66 9.20 8.98 -34.67
N THR A 67 8.72 7.78 -34.49
CA THR A 67 8.41 7.22 -33.16
C THR A 67 9.67 7.10 -32.30
N TYR A 68 10.77 6.62 -32.89
CA TYR A 68 12.04 6.51 -32.19
C TYR A 68 12.55 7.87 -31.72
N GLU A 69 12.58 8.89 -32.56
CA GLU A 69 13.03 10.24 -32.19
C GLU A 69 12.16 10.88 -31.11
N ASN A 70 10.85 10.71 -31.18
CA ASN A 70 9.92 11.22 -30.18
C ASN A 70 10.14 10.55 -28.82
N GLU A 71 10.21 9.22 -28.77
CA GLU A 71 10.28 8.47 -27.53
C GLU A 71 11.66 8.51 -26.87
N ILE A 72 12.75 8.62 -27.64
CA ILE A 72 14.10 8.72 -27.08
C ILE A 72 14.30 10.06 -26.36
N ASN A 73 13.69 11.13 -26.88
CA ASN A 73 13.73 12.47 -26.31
C ASN A 73 12.66 12.71 -25.22
N ALA A 74 11.63 11.86 -25.16
CA ALA A 74 10.57 11.99 -24.16
C ALA A 74 11.12 11.77 -22.74
N PRO A 75 10.83 12.70 -21.81
CA PRO A 75 11.26 12.56 -20.42
C PRO A 75 10.57 11.35 -19.78
N LEU A 76 11.33 10.56 -19.01
CA LEU A 76 10.77 9.49 -18.23
C LEU A 76 10.07 10.08 -17.00
N MET A 77 8.76 9.95 -16.91
CA MET A 77 7.93 10.47 -15.83
C MET A 77 7.30 9.33 -15.01
N PRO A 78 8.07 8.64 -14.17
CA PRO A 78 7.51 7.65 -13.27
C PRO A 78 6.64 8.34 -12.21
N VAL A 79 5.62 7.66 -11.74
CA VAL A 79 4.83 8.13 -10.60
C VAL A 79 5.77 8.21 -9.39
N LYS A 80 5.94 9.40 -8.82
CA LYS A 80 6.87 9.64 -7.68
C LYS A 80 6.45 8.94 -6.39
N HIS A 81 5.33 8.26 -6.38
CA HIS A 81 4.81 7.55 -5.22
C HIS A 81 4.78 6.06 -5.54
N SER A 82 5.21 5.26 -4.58
CA SER A 82 4.88 3.83 -4.59
C SER A 82 3.36 3.74 -4.69
N VAL A 83 2.87 3.37 -5.86
CA VAL A 83 1.48 2.97 -6.00
C VAL A 83 1.29 1.87 -4.98
N ASP A 84 0.50 2.14 -3.97
CA ASP A 84 0.06 1.13 -3.03
C ASP A 84 -0.84 0.22 -3.86
N LEU A 85 -0.31 -0.92 -4.28
CA LEU A 85 -1.03 -1.92 -5.08
C LEU A 85 -2.32 -2.39 -4.39
N THR A 86 -2.51 -1.99 -3.14
CA THR A 86 -3.74 -2.22 -2.40
C THR A 86 -4.80 -1.12 -2.61
N LYS A 87 -4.48 -0.02 -3.32
CA LYS A 87 -5.37 1.15 -3.44
C LYS A 87 -5.96 1.40 -4.83
N GLU A 88 -5.56 0.69 -5.88
CA GLU A 88 -6.08 0.90 -7.24
C GLU A 88 -6.84 -0.29 -7.80
N THR A 89 -7.84 -0.71 -7.10
CA THR A 89 -9.08 -1.16 -7.73
C THR A 89 -10.00 0.06 -7.84
N PRO A 90 -10.71 0.26 -8.98
CA PRO A 90 -11.76 1.27 -9.05
C PRO A 90 -12.67 1.17 -7.83
N GLU A 91 -13.19 2.29 -7.32
CA GLU A 91 -14.01 2.33 -6.09
C GLU A 91 -15.18 1.31 -6.05
N ASN A 92 -15.45 0.63 -7.15
CA ASN A 92 -16.48 -0.39 -7.32
C ASN A 92 -15.98 -1.86 -7.26
N GLU A 93 -14.67 -2.12 -7.28
CA GLU A 93 -14.14 -3.49 -7.09
C GLU A 93 -13.64 -3.63 -5.66
N LYS A 94 -14.42 -4.27 -4.81
CA LYS A 94 -14.00 -4.67 -3.47
C LYS A 94 -12.77 -5.56 -3.58
N THR A 95 -11.68 -5.15 -2.95
CA THR A 95 -10.47 -5.98 -2.85
C THR A 95 -10.84 -7.31 -2.17
N ILE A 96 -10.55 -8.42 -2.83
CA ILE A 96 -10.98 -9.76 -2.37
C ILE A 96 -10.16 -10.23 -1.16
N HIS A 97 -8.94 -9.70 -0.96
CA HIS A 97 -8.01 -10.12 0.11
C HIS A 97 -7.75 -11.63 0.14
N ALA A 98 -7.50 -12.21 -1.03
CA ALA A 98 -7.27 -13.63 -1.21
C ALA A 98 -5.78 -14.01 -1.28
N GLU A 99 -4.89 -13.19 -0.76
CA GLU A 99 -3.44 -13.36 -0.84
C GLU A 99 -2.98 -14.70 -0.25
N TYR A 100 -3.56 -15.10 0.88
CA TYR A 100 -3.25 -16.39 1.50
C TYR A 100 -3.77 -17.57 0.67
N ALA A 101 -4.98 -17.45 0.12
CA ALA A 101 -5.53 -18.50 -0.76
C ALA A 101 -4.72 -18.61 -2.06
N ALA A 102 -4.30 -17.50 -2.62
CA ALA A 102 -3.42 -17.47 -3.79
C ALA A 102 -2.05 -18.13 -3.51
N GLU A 103 -1.46 -17.86 -2.35
CA GLU A 103 -0.20 -18.47 -1.95
C GLU A 103 -0.34 -19.97 -1.70
N MET A 104 -1.42 -20.41 -1.06
CA MET A 104 -1.72 -21.84 -0.90
C MET A 104 -1.87 -22.54 -2.26
N ALA A 105 -2.61 -21.92 -3.19
CA ALA A 105 -2.76 -22.44 -4.54
C ALA A 105 -1.40 -22.51 -5.27
N ARG A 106 -0.57 -21.48 -5.16
CA ARG A 106 0.78 -21.46 -5.71
C ARG A 106 1.64 -22.61 -5.16
N MET A 107 1.59 -22.84 -3.85
CA MET A 107 2.35 -23.92 -3.21
C MET A 107 1.93 -25.29 -3.73
N LEU A 108 0.62 -25.54 -3.83
CA LEU A 108 0.09 -26.79 -4.37
C LEU A 108 0.51 -27.04 -5.82
N VAL A 109 0.47 -25.99 -6.66
CA VAL A 109 0.90 -26.07 -8.05
C VAL A 109 2.42 -26.29 -8.14
N TYR A 110 3.18 -25.60 -7.30
CA TYR A 110 4.63 -25.76 -7.24
C TYR A 110 5.05 -27.18 -6.81
N ASP A 111 4.31 -27.80 -5.90
CA ASP A 111 4.59 -29.18 -5.50
C ASP A 111 4.46 -30.17 -6.65
N ILE A 112 3.59 -29.90 -7.61
CA ILE A 112 3.35 -30.72 -8.80
C ILE A 112 4.34 -30.40 -9.93
N PHE A 113 4.51 -29.10 -10.26
CA PHE A 113 5.20 -28.67 -11.48
C PHE A 113 6.59 -28.08 -11.22
N ARG A 114 7.01 -27.89 -9.95
CA ARG A 114 8.30 -27.31 -9.56
C ARG A 114 8.57 -26.00 -10.29
N GLU A 115 9.75 -25.84 -10.89
CA GLU A 115 10.16 -24.62 -11.59
C GLU A 115 9.28 -24.30 -12.80
N GLU A 116 8.65 -25.28 -13.42
CA GLU A 116 7.72 -25.09 -14.53
C GLU A 116 6.47 -24.30 -14.14
N THR A 117 6.13 -24.22 -12.85
CA THR A 117 5.06 -23.38 -12.30
C THR A 117 5.16 -21.95 -12.77
N TYR A 118 6.39 -21.43 -12.92
CA TYR A 118 6.63 -20.03 -13.27
C TYR A 118 6.82 -19.78 -14.76
N THR A 119 6.99 -20.82 -15.56
CA THR A 119 7.33 -20.72 -16.98
C THR A 119 6.23 -21.22 -17.93
N ARG A 120 5.37 -22.12 -17.47
CA ARG A 120 4.33 -22.75 -18.33
C ARG A 120 3.09 -21.89 -18.59
N GLY A 121 2.93 -20.75 -17.92
CA GLY A 121 1.74 -19.90 -18.07
C GLY A 121 0.45 -20.59 -17.59
N LEU A 122 0.50 -21.28 -16.46
CA LEU A 122 -0.63 -22.03 -15.89
C LEU A 122 -1.75 -21.11 -15.42
N ASN A 123 -2.99 -21.47 -15.72
CA ASN A 123 -4.19 -20.86 -15.12
C ASN A 123 -4.67 -21.75 -13.96
N VAL A 124 -4.79 -21.18 -12.77
CA VAL A 124 -5.22 -21.89 -11.56
C VAL A 124 -6.60 -21.42 -11.14
N TYR A 125 -7.60 -22.30 -11.23
CA TYR A 125 -8.97 -22.03 -10.82
C TYR A 125 -9.16 -22.54 -9.40
N THR A 126 -9.53 -21.64 -8.48
CA THR A 126 -9.80 -21.97 -7.08
C THR A 126 -11.28 -22.06 -6.80
N THR A 127 -11.64 -22.60 -5.64
CA THR A 127 -13.02 -22.67 -5.14
C THR A 127 -13.39 -21.46 -4.26
N ILE A 128 -12.49 -20.49 -4.12
CA ILE A 128 -12.73 -19.25 -3.36
C ILE A 128 -13.88 -18.47 -3.98
N ARG A 129 -14.74 -17.95 -3.14
CA ARG A 129 -15.90 -17.12 -3.54
C ARG A 129 -15.72 -15.72 -3.00
N ASP A 130 -15.71 -14.73 -3.89
CA ASP A 130 -15.45 -13.32 -3.57
C ASP A 130 -16.25 -12.82 -2.37
N LYS A 131 -17.57 -13.08 -2.37
CA LYS A 131 -18.45 -12.65 -1.27
C LYS A 131 -18.09 -13.27 0.07
N ASP A 132 -17.76 -14.56 0.07
CA ASP A 132 -17.42 -15.30 1.29
C ASP A 132 -16.05 -14.82 1.80
N GLN A 133 -15.08 -14.65 0.90
CA GLN A 133 -13.73 -14.17 1.22
C GLN A 133 -13.74 -12.75 1.81
N VAL A 134 -14.47 -11.81 1.18
CA VAL A 134 -14.60 -10.44 1.69
C VAL A 134 -15.27 -10.43 3.06
N ALA A 135 -16.36 -11.20 3.24
CA ALA A 135 -17.07 -11.28 4.51
C ALA A 135 -16.18 -11.86 5.64
N ALA A 136 -15.40 -12.91 5.32
CA ALA A 136 -14.46 -13.53 6.25
C ALA A 136 -13.37 -12.54 6.66
N TRP A 137 -12.74 -11.87 5.69
CA TRP A 137 -11.72 -10.89 5.94
C TRP A 137 -12.21 -9.71 6.80
N GLU A 138 -13.37 -9.13 6.45
CA GLU A 138 -13.99 -8.04 7.22
C GLU A 138 -14.30 -8.49 8.67
N ALA A 139 -14.82 -9.71 8.84
CA ALA A 139 -15.14 -10.25 10.16
C ALA A 139 -13.89 -10.45 11.02
N VAL A 140 -12.86 -11.12 10.49
CA VAL A 140 -11.60 -11.35 11.20
C VAL A 140 -10.97 -10.01 11.60
N ARG A 141 -10.84 -9.09 10.68
CA ARG A 141 -10.22 -7.78 10.92
C ARG A 141 -10.98 -6.96 11.97
N LYS A 142 -12.29 -6.88 11.86
CA LYS A 142 -13.16 -6.19 12.82
C LYS A 142 -12.98 -6.77 14.24
N HIS A 143 -12.97 -8.08 14.35
CA HIS A 143 -12.85 -8.73 15.64
C HIS A 143 -11.43 -8.63 16.23
N LEU A 144 -10.39 -8.70 15.40
CA LEU A 144 -9.00 -8.48 15.83
C LEU A 144 -8.80 -7.07 16.41
N ILE A 145 -9.27 -6.04 15.71
CA ILE A 145 -9.19 -4.65 16.18
C ILE A 145 -9.97 -4.47 17.49
N ALA A 146 -11.19 -5.01 17.55
CA ALA A 146 -12.01 -4.93 18.75
C ALA A 146 -11.40 -5.68 19.95
N TYR A 147 -10.80 -6.84 19.71
CA TYR A 147 -10.10 -7.63 20.73
C TYR A 147 -8.86 -6.88 21.23
N ASP A 148 -7.99 -6.43 20.33
CA ASP A 148 -6.76 -5.71 20.66
C ASP A 148 -7.05 -4.41 21.45
N ARG A 149 -8.12 -3.71 21.11
CA ARG A 149 -8.55 -2.49 21.82
C ARG A 149 -8.85 -2.73 23.32
N LYS A 150 -9.23 -3.94 23.73
CA LYS A 150 -9.45 -4.30 25.15
C LYS A 150 -8.16 -4.25 25.97
N TYR A 151 -7.01 -4.47 25.33
CA TYR A 151 -5.70 -4.49 25.99
C TYR A 151 -5.05 -3.12 26.14
N ARG A 152 -5.78 -2.05 25.91
CA ARG A 152 -5.36 -0.65 26.01
C ARG A 152 -4.42 -0.19 24.88
N TYR A 153 -4.35 1.10 24.75
CA TYR A 153 -3.45 1.74 23.81
C TYR A 153 -1.99 1.56 24.24
N ARG A 154 -1.12 1.27 23.27
CA ARG A 154 0.32 1.01 23.50
C ARG A 154 1.20 2.25 23.28
N GLY A 155 0.61 3.37 22.90
CA GLY A 155 1.32 4.61 22.62
C GLY A 155 1.49 4.91 21.13
N PRO A 156 2.06 6.09 20.81
CA PRO A 156 2.36 6.45 19.44
C PRO A 156 3.45 5.54 18.85
N SER A 157 3.40 5.32 17.53
CA SER A 157 4.39 4.52 16.82
C SER A 157 5.71 5.27 16.58
N GLY A 158 5.71 6.58 16.73
CA GLY A 158 6.87 7.44 16.58
C GLY A 158 6.51 8.89 16.83
N ARG A 159 7.49 9.77 16.63
CA ARG A 159 7.32 11.21 16.77
C ARG A 159 8.17 11.96 15.77
N ILE A 160 7.67 13.08 15.30
CA ILE A 160 8.37 14.06 14.48
C ILE A 160 8.31 15.43 15.13
N ASP A 161 9.25 16.30 14.81
CA ASP A 161 9.21 17.69 15.19
C ASP A 161 8.39 18.47 14.15
N ILE A 162 7.35 19.16 14.62
CA ILE A 162 6.43 20.00 13.82
C ILE A 162 6.38 21.43 14.33
N SER A 163 7.40 21.87 15.06
CA SER A 163 7.47 23.20 15.66
C SER A 163 7.74 24.31 14.65
N ASP A 164 8.46 24.00 13.56
CA ASP A 164 8.75 24.94 12.48
C ASP A 164 7.57 24.99 11.49
N GLU A 165 6.88 26.14 11.46
CA GLU A 165 5.71 26.32 10.60
C GLU A 165 6.04 26.26 9.10
N GLN A 166 7.25 26.62 8.68
CA GLN A 166 7.64 26.64 7.26
C GLN A 166 7.84 25.24 6.69
N THR A 167 8.36 24.31 7.49
CA THR A 167 8.68 22.95 7.07
C THR A 167 7.68 21.90 7.60
N ARG A 168 6.71 22.33 8.41
CA ARG A 168 5.72 21.49 9.10
C ARG A 168 5.02 20.51 8.17
N ASP A 169 4.41 21.04 7.12
CA ASP A 169 3.59 20.24 6.20
C ASP A 169 4.44 19.22 5.43
N ASP A 170 5.63 19.60 5.00
CA ASP A 170 6.54 18.68 4.31
C ASP A 170 7.07 17.60 5.24
N THR A 171 7.35 17.94 6.49
CA THR A 171 7.77 17.00 7.53
C THR A 171 6.66 15.98 7.83
N ILE A 172 5.39 16.45 7.95
CA ILE A 172 4.22 15.60 8.13
C ILE A 172 4.03 14.68 6.92
N ARG A 173 4.08 15.22 5.69
CA ARG A 173 3.96 14.42 4.45
C ARG A 173 5.00 13.31 4.40
N LEU A 174 6.26 13.64 4.66
CA LEU A 174 7.34 12.67 4.65
C LEU A 174 7.14 11.55 5.68
N ALA A 175 6.70 11.91 6.89
CA ALA A 175 6.43 10.95 7.95
C ALA A 175 5.25 10.02 7.60
N LEU A 176 4.16 10.57 7.07
CA LEU A 176 2.99 9.79 6.66
C LEU A 176 3.30 8.86 5.48
N HIS A 177 4.14 9.30 4.53
CA HIS A 177 4.60 8.43 3.44
C HIS A 177 5.47 7.27 3.93
N LYS A 178 6.29 7.46 4.96
CA LYS A 178 7.10 6.39 5.56
C LYS A 178 6.25 5.41 6.39
N ALA A 179 5.19 5.90 6.98
CA ALA A 179 4.30 5.11 7.82
C ALA A 179 3.30 4.35 6.93
N LYS A 180 3.63 3.10 6.54
CA LYS A 180 2.76 2.26 5.71
C LYS A 180 1.34 2.21 6.29
N SER A 181 0.34 2.41 5.43
CA SER A 181 -1.06 2.15 5.78
C SER A 181 -1.30 0.65 5.99
N SER A 182 -2.28 0.31 6.76
CA SER A 182 -2.73 -1.07 6.95
C SER A 182 -4.25 -1.09 6.80
N ASP A 183 -4.70 -1.28 5.57
CA ASP A 183 -6.10 -1.24 5.16
C ASP A 183 -6.83 0.01 5.70
N ASN A 184 -7.79 -0.18 6.61
CA ASN A 184 -8.56 0.93 7.21
C ASN A 184 -7.90 1.55 8.46
N LEU A 185 -6.61 1.23 8.75
CA LEU A 185 -5.80 1.86 9.80
C LEU A 185 -4.82 2.85 9.19
N GLU A 186 -5.24 4.09 9.04
CA GLU A 186 -4.44 5.11 8.41
C GLU A 186 -3.42 5.72 9.37
N PRO A 187 -2.19 6.00 8.91
CA PRO A 187 -1.25 6.78 9.69
C PRO A 187 -1.70 8.22 9.78
N ALA A 188 -1.57 8.81 10.96
CA ALA A 188 -1.88 10.21 11.22
C ALA A 188 -0.83 10.86 12.13
N VAL A 189 -0.65 12.16 11.99
CA VAL A 189 0.21 12.95 12.89
C VAL A 189 -0.68 13.84 13.75
N VAL A 190 -0.52 13.76 15.07
CA VAL A 190 -1.23 14.63 16.02
C VAL A 190 -0.73 16.06 15.83
N THR A 191 -1.63 16.99 15.57
CA THR A 191 -1.29 18.41 15.38
C THR A 191 -1.75 19.25 16.56
N GLU A 192 -2.85 18.88 17.20
CA GLU A 192 -3.39 19.60 18.36
C GLU A 192 -3.93 18.62 19.40
N LEU A 193 -3.51 18.82 20.63
CA LEU A 193 -3.97 18.00 21.75
C LEU A 193 -4.10 18.88 22.98
N THR A 194 -5.34 19.23 23.33
CA THR A 194 -5.70 20.00 24.53
C THR A 194 -6.74 19.22 25.32
N ASP A 195 -7.22 19.73 26.44
CA ASP A 195 -8.30 19.07 27.19
C ASP A 195 -9.60 18.92 26.41
N LYS A 196 -9.84 19.79 25.44
CA LYS A 196 -11.07 19.83 24.61
C LYS A 196 -10.88 19.29 23.21
N THR A 197 -9.69 19.42 22.62
CA THR A 197 -9.43 19.11 21.22
C THR A 197 -8.43 17.96 21.06
N PHE A 198 -8.68 17.08 20.10
CA PHE A 198 -7.74 16.05 19.70
C PHE A 198 -7.77 15.99 18.17
N LYS A 199 -6.84 16.74 17.54
CA LYS A 199 -6.74 16.80 16.09
C LYS A 199 -5.51 16.07 15.57
N ALA A 200 -5.68 15.43 14.44
CA ALA A 200 -4.60 14.77 13.73
C ALA A 200 -4.74 15.06 12.22
N VAL A 201 -3.65 14.91 11.50
CA VAL A 201 -3.61 15.09 10.05
C VAL A 201 -3.28 13.76 9.39
N VAL A 202 -4.05 13.41 8.37
CA VAL A 202 -3.81 12.27 7.47
C VAL A 202 -3.46 12.76 6.08
N LEU A 203 -2.89 11.89 5.29
CA LEU A 203 -2.66 12.14 3.88
C LEU A 203 -3.82 11.56 3.06
N ASP A 204 -4.60 12.43 2.40
CA ASP A 204 -5.68 12.07 1.49
C ASP A 204 -5.24 12.37 0.06
N GLY A 205 -4.78 11.36 -0.66
CA GLY A 205 -4.09 11.54 -1.93
C GLY A 205 -2.80 12.36 -1.77
N LYS A 206 -2.80 13.60 -2.28
CA LYS A 206 -1.68 14.54 -2.15
C LYS A 206 -1.91 15.63 -1.09
N GLU A 207 -3.09 15.68 -0.50
CA GLU A 207 -3.49 16.74 0.42
C GLU A 207 -3.42 16.28 1.87
N LEU A 208 -3.07 17.21 2.75
CA LEU A 208 -3.13 17.00 4.18
C LEU A 208 -4.54 17.36 4.67
N LYS A 209 -5.21 16.39 5.28
CA LYS A 209 -6.56 16.55 5.80
C LYS A 209 -6.56 16.48 7.31
N THR A 210 -7.06 17.54 7.94
CA THR A 210 -7.24 17.57 9.40
C THR A 210 -8.47 16.79 9.81
N LEU A 211 -8.31 15.98 10.83
CA LEU A 211 -9.34 15.14 11.43
C LEU A 211 -9.54 15.53 12.90
N ASP A 212 -10.78 15.60 13.32
CA ASP A 212 -11.15 15.63 14.73
C ASP A 212 -11.39 14.20 15.22
N LEU A 213 -10.68 13.80 16.26
CA LEU A 213 -10.83 12.48 16.86
C LEU A 213 -11.90 12.49 17.95
N ASP A 214 -12.65 11.41 18.01
CA ASP A 214 -13.80 11.26 18.90
C ASP A 214 -13.43 11.16 20.41
N ALA A 215 -14.42 11.25 21.26
CA ALA A 215 -14.24 11.12 22.72
C ALA A 215 -13.71 9.75 23.14
N ASP A 216 -14.02 8.69 22.37
CA ASP A 216 -13.51 7.34 22.64
C ASP A 216 -12.01 7.24 22.36
N SER A 217 -11.46 8.06 21.49
CA SER A 217 -10.02 8.20 21.27
C SER A 217 -9.29 8.63 22.52
N ARG A 218 -9.85 9.56 23.31
CA ARG A 218 -9.26 9.99 24.59
C ARG A 218 -9.31 8.90 25.64
N LYS A 219 -10.46 8.22 25.75
CA LYS A 219 -10.59 7.08 26.68
C LYS A 219 -9.58 5.99 26.34
N PHE A 220 -9.42 5.69 25.07
CA PHE A 220 -8.49 4.68 24.60
C PHE A 220 -7.03 5.09 24.83
N ALA A 221 -6.68 6.35 24.54
CA ALA A 221 -5.34 6.91 24.78
C ALA A 221 -4.94 6.82 26.27
N GLY A 222 -5.87 7.05 27.19
CA GLY A 222 -5.76 6.82 28.61
C GLY A 222 -4.49 7.41 29.24
N LYS A 223 -3.62 6.55 29.79
CA LYS A 223 -2.39 6.98 30.49
C LYS A 223 -1.41 7.78 29.62
N TYR A 224 -1.46 7.62 28.30
CA TYR A 224 -0.58 8.32 27.36
C TYR A 224 -0.91 9.82 27.21
N LEU A 225 -2.04 10.26 27.75
CA LEU A 225 -2.41 11.67 27.90
C LEU A 225 -1.94 12.29 29.23
N THR A 226 -1.34 11.50 30.12
CA THR A 226 -1.04 11.90 31.49
C THR A 226 0.46 11.80 31.80
N ASN A 227 0.84 12.35 32.97
CA ASN A 227 2.20 12.27 33.46
C ASN A 227 2.61 10.87 34.00
N LYS A 228 1.73 9.88 33.91
CA LYS A 228 2.02 8.49 34.31
C LYS A 228 2.92 7.73 33.35
N VAL A 229 3.22 8.34 32.20
CA VAL A 229 4.11 7.79 31.16
C VAL A 229 5.25 8.77 30.89
N ALA A 230 6.44 8.27 30.60
CA ALA A 230 7.60 9.07 30.24
C ALA A 230 7.27 10.03 29.07
N LYS A 231 7.82 11.25 29.12
CA LYS A 231 7.47 12.35 28.22
C LYS A 231 7.60 11.96 26.74
N GLU A 232 8.58 11.15 26.40
CA GLU A 232 8.89 10.70 25.05
C GLU A 232 7.80 9.76 24.49
N LYS A 233 7.11 9.04 25.36
CA LYS A 233 6.05 8.08 25.01
C LYS A 233 4.64 8.66 25.08
N ARG A 234 4.48 9.91 25.56
CA ARG A 234 3.17 10.56 25.64
C ARG A 234 2.66 10.95 24.27
N LEU A 235 1.35 10.97 24.14
CA LEU A 235 0.69 11.62 23.02
C LEU A 235 0.84 13.14 23.15
N GLN A 236 1.34 13.76 22.11
CA GLN A 236 1.56 15.20 22.02
C GLN A 236 1.65 15.60 20.54
N PRO A 237 1.59 16.89 20.20
CA PRO A 237 1.82 17.33 18.83
C PRO A 237 3.11 16.72 18.24
N GLY A 238 3.03 16.25 16.98
CA GLY A 238 4.09 15.49 16.32
C GLY A 238 4.06 13.97 16.53
N SER A 239 3.21 13.44 17.41
CA SER A 239 3.06 12.00 17.61
C SER A 239 2.46 11.34 16.36
N ILE A 240 3.07 10.25 15.89
CA ILE A 240 2.55 9.41 14.81
C ILE A 240 1.65 8.34 15.40
N ILE A 241 0.39 8.33 14.98
CA ILE A 241 -0.67 7.45 15.48
C ILE A 241 -1.33 6.69 14.33
N ARG A 242 -2.22 5.76 14.67
CA ARG A 242 -3.15 5.15 13.71
C ARG A 242 -4.56 5.62 14.01
N VAL A 243 -5.29 5.91 12.95
CA VAL A 243 -6.71 6.27 13.02
C VAL A 243 -7.53 5.35 12.13
N SER A 244 -8.78 5.12 12.50
CA SER A 244 -9.73 4.39 11.69
C SER A 244 -11.03 5.17 11.55
N ARG A 245 -11.70 5.00 10.41
CA ARG A 245 -12.98 5.61 10.13
C ARG A 245 -14.08 4.90 10.90
N VAL A 246 -14.95 5.67 11.53
CA VAL A 246 -16.16 5.21 12.22
C VAL A 246 -17.38 5.89 11.64
N LYS A 247 -18.60 5.45 12.00
CA LYS A 247 -19.85 5.99 11.43
C LYS A 247 -19.97 7.52 11.54
N LYS A 248 -19.41 8.14 12.57
CA LYS A 248 -19.49 9.58 12.84
C LYS A 248 -18.11 10.24 12.98
N GLY A 249 -17.18 9.95 12.06
CA GLY A 249 -15.86 10.60 12.08
C GLY A 249 -14.69 9.62 12.19
N TRP A 250 -13.70 9.97 12.99
CA TRP A 250 -12.47 9.23 13.13
C TRP A 250 -12.15 8.91 14.58
N THR A 251 -11.59 7.75 14.81
CA THR A 251 -11.16 7.30 16.14
C THR A 251 -9.72 6.87 16.15
N LEU A 252 -9.06 7.07 17.31
CA LEU A 252 -7.71 6.55 17.56
C LEU A 252 -7.74 5.03 17.54
N SER A 253 -6.81 4.45 16.84
CA SER A 253 -6.64 3.01 16.70
C SER A 253 -5.16 2.63 16.85
N GLN A 254 -4.86 1.36 16.71
CA GLN A 254 -3.50 0.83 16.65
C GLN A 254 -3.46 -0.45 15.82
N ILE A 255 -2.27 -0.82 15.33
CA ILE A 255 -2.09 -2.10 14.63
C ILE A 255 -2.20 -3.21 15.70
N PRO A 256 -3.09 -4.20 15.52
CA PRO A 256 -3.19 -5.32 16.45
C PRO A 256 -1.87 -6.11 16.54
N GLU A 257 -1.50 -6.53 17.75
CA GLU A 257 -0.38 -7.46 17.98
C GLU A 257 -0.81 -8.92 17.88
N VAL A 258 -2.12 -9.15 17.94
CA VAL A 258 -2.71 -10.48 17.81
C VAL A 258 -2.96 -10.82 16.35
N GLN A 259 -2.86 -12.11 16.02
CA GLN A 259 -3.14 -12.65 14.70
C GLN A 259 -4.26 -13.67 14.76
N ALA A 260 -5.02 -13.80 13.70
CA ALA A 260 -6.04 -14.84 13.54
C ALA A 260 -6.10 -15.29 12.09
N GLY A 261 -6.45 -16.56 11.90
CA GLY A 261 -6.79 -17.14 10.61
C GLY A 261 -8.25 -17.57 10.62
N PHE A 262 -8.87 -17.56 9.46
CA PHE A 262 -10.22 -18.05 9.22
C PHE A 262 -10.21 -18.90 7.95
N ILE A 263 -10.89 -20.02 7.99
CA ILE A 263 -11.11 -20.87 6.83
C ILE A 263 -12.56 -21.36 6.81
N SER A 264 -13.19 -21.26 5.66
CA SER A 264 -14.54 -21.80 5.44
C SER A 264 -14.49 -22.89 4.38
N VAL A 265 -15.04 -24.05 4.72
CA VAL A 265 -15.01 -25.22 3.86
C VAL A 265 -16.45 -25.70 3.60
N ASN A 266 -16.71 -26.10 2.37
CA ASN A 266 -17.96 -26.78 2.04
C ASN A 266 -17.95 -28.19 2.66
N PHE A 267 -18.95 -28.49 3.45
CA PHE A 267 -19.03 -29.75 4.18
C PHE A 267 -19.11 -31.00 3.27
N ASP A 268 -19.87 -30.90 2.17
CA ASP A 268 -20.10 -32.06 1.28
C ASP A 268 -18.93 -32.31 0.33
N THR A 269 -18.23 -31.29 -0.09
CA THR A 269 -17.20 -31.37 -1.14
C THR A 269 -15.78 -31.16 -0.65
N GLY A 270 -15.60 -30.68 0.59
CA GLY A 270 -14.29 -30.27 1.12
C GLY A 270 -13.70 -29.02 0.46
N ALA A 271 -14.43 -28.34 -0.42
CA ALA A 271 -13.94 -27.17 -1.14
C ALA A 271 -13.81 -25.96 -0.22
N VAL A 272 -12.64 -25.33 -0.21
CA VAL A 272 -12.38 -24.08 0.52
C VAL A 272 -13.10 -22.92 -0.17
N LYS A 273 -13.89 -22.14 0.58
CA LYS A 273 -14.69 -21.02 0.07
C LYS A 273 -14.13 -19.64 0.45
N SER A 274 -13.40 -19.59 1.59
CA SER A 274 -12.72 -18.38 2.08
C SER A 274 -11.63 -18.74 3.09
#